data_4699def60fd4c96222befd217f54d4af
#
_entry.id   4699def60fd4c96222befd217f54d4af
#
_cell.length_a   1.000
_cell.length_b   1.000
_cell.length_c   1.000
_cell.angle_alpha   90.00
_cell.angle_beta   90.00
_cell.angle_gamma   90.00
#
_symmetry.space_group_name_H-M   'P 1'
#
loop_
_entity.id
_entity.type
_entity.pdbx_description
1 polymer ?
#
loop_
_entity_poly.entity_id
_entity_poly.type
_entity_poly.pdbx_seq_one_letter_code
_entity_poly.pdbx_strand_id
1 'polypeptide(L)'
;MEPYYNKISKALLKKFKEIVGEQFSFNDYEVRWTYAFGGSIFNKNWVPDLILIPKDAQQISKVLNLANKNRIPVTPRGSGTSLSSGSLSPYGGIILDLSQMNRILKIDIENNLVEVEPGVICDELNEILKPYGYFFPPDPGSSSVATIGGMVANNAGGIQAFKYGVTKNYVMYLEVVLPDGSLLNLGSNVLKSVSSYNIMDLFIGSEGTLGVITKVGLRIRPLPRARKLGLFIFKDVDDLQEAVLDLRRSGIIPNLLEFMDKLILKAVTEYLGGEFFDFPMGYVLLAEVDGKSLREIDEEFTNMFNIIIQKNPIFHKVAMNEIERERLILARKANLPALSRIRPNTCVEDCTIQISKFSEVIKKIEEIPKRINAKNLLVAIICHMEGNLHPTFLFNENDEQDVRDFQKAIDYLYREIIIPAGGSITGEHGIGKIKTSYLELEHESNVIELMTQIKKFFDPNMILNPGIGKGDSRELNTPNIKRSLKNQSNGIMELKCMRCGFCISCPSRMNYQLETYSPRGRLCLLNGLVHGDLELNDLIIEVFHTCTLCGLCQTKCPAGVNTIEIFEKAREIIHKNCEKS
;
A
#
# COMPACT_ATOMS: atom_id res chain seq x y z
N MET A 1 -6.05 30.14 -7.69
CA MET A 1 -7.47 29.77 -7.95
C MET A 1 -7.57 28.27 -7.82
N GLU A 2 -8.50 27.79 -7.01
CA GLU A 2 -8.81 26.36 -6.94
C GLU A 2 -9.30 25.88 -8.31
N PRO A 3 -8.93 24.67 -8.74
CA PRO A 3 -9.43 24.11 -9.98
C PRO A 3 -10.94 23.89 -9.89
N TYR A 4 -11.68 24.41 -10.85
CA TYR A 4 -13.11 24.19 -10.98
C TYR A 4 -13.37 22.93 -11.80
N TYR A 5 -14.06 21.96 -11.22
CA TYR A 5 -14.42 20.71 -11.88
C TYR A 5 -15.91 20.66 -12.22
N ASN A 6 -16.21 20.17 -13.40
CA ASN A 6 -17.58 19.96 -13.85
C ASN A 6 -18.13 18.59 -13.39
N LYS A 7 -19.45 18.49 -13.30
CA LYS A 7 -20.15 17.21 -13.09
C LYS A 7 -20.32 16.48 -14.42
N ILE A 8 -20.37 15.16 -14.38
CA ILE A 8 -20.61 14.32 -15.55
C ILE A 8 -22.09 14.43 -15.96
N SER A 9 -22.38 15.10 -17.08
CA SER A 9 -23.73 15.18 -17.63
C SER A 9 -24.16 13.85 -18.29
N LYS A 10 -25.47 13.63 -18.50
CA LYS A 10 -25.98 12.44 -19.21
C LYS A 10 -25.36 12.27 -20.59
N ALA A 11 -25.10 13.37 -21.32
CA ALA A 11 -24.46 13.34 -22.62
C ALA A 11 -22.98 12.91 -22.55
N LEU A 12 -22.24 13.39 -21.52
CA LEU A 12 -20.86 12.96 -21.28
C LEU A 12 -20.79 11.51 -20.85
N LEU A 13 -21.68 11.07 -19.96
CA LEU A 13 -21.78 9.68 -19.53
C LEU A 13 -21.93 8.74 -20.73
N LYS A 14 -22.84 9.08 -21.67
CA LYS A 14 -23.01 8.30 -22.91
C LYS A 14 -21.72 8.20 -23.72
N LYS A 15 -20.99 9.32 -23.90
CA LYS A 15 -19.70 9.33 -24.62
C LYS A 15 -18.63 8.49 -23.93
N PHE A 16 -18.52 8.53 -22.61
CA PHE A 16 -17.59 7.67 -21.87
C PHE A 16 -17.94 6.18 -22.05
N LYS A 17 -19.23 5.83 -21.99
CA LYS A 17 -19.71 4.48 -22.23
C LYS A 17 -19.41 4.00 -23.67
N GLU A 18 -19.53 4.87 -24.67
CA GLU A 18 -19.16 4.56 -26.06
C GLU A 18 -17.66 4.29 -26.25
N ILE A 19 -16.78 4.93 -25.44
CA ILE A 19 -15.33 4.72 -25.51
C ILE A 19 -14.92 3.38 -24.92
N VAL A 20 -15.43 3.04 -23.74
CA VAL A 20 -14.95 1.89 -22.96
C VAL A 20 -15.84 0.67 -23.15
N GLY A 21 -17.11 0.89 -23.48
CA GLY A 21 -18.18 -0.12 -23.55
C GLY A 21 -19.09 -0.06 -22.33
N GLU A 22 -20.38 -0.31 -22.52
CA GLU A 22 -21.39 -0.25 -21.45
C GLU A 22 -21.04 -1.19 -20.28
N GLN A 23 -20.61 -2.42 -20.60
CA GLN A 23 -20.27 -3.45 -19.63
C GLN A 23 -19.00 -3.15 -18.80
N PHE A 24 -18.25 -2.12 -19.15
CA PHE A 24 -17.04 -1.65 -18.45
C PHE A 24 -17.19 -0.22 -17.91
N SER A 25 -18.44 0.26 -17.81
CA SER A 25 -18.77 1.63 -17.38
C SER A 25 -19.90 1.60 -16.37
N PHE A 26 -19.61 1.98 -15.11
CA PHE A 26 -20.54 1.81 -14.00
C PHE A 26 -20.81 3.15 -13.33
N ASN A 27 -22.07 3.53 -13.25
CA ASN A 27 -22.55 4.74 -12.59
C ASN A 27 -23.58 4.47 -11.46
N ASP A 28 -23.88 3.18 -11.19
CA ASP A 28 -24.72 2.77 -10.07
C ASP A 28 -24.05 3.18 -8.75
N TYR A 29 -24.83 3.73 -7.83
CA TYR A 29 -24.30 4.31 -6.59
C TYR A 29 -23.58 3.26 -5.74
N GLU A 30 -24.11 2.06 -5.64
CA GLU A 30 -23.59 0.92 -4.89
C GLU A 30 -22.23 0.46 -5.45
N VAL A 31 -22.08 0.43 -6.78
CA VAL A 31 -20.80 0.13 -7.42
C VAL A 31 -19.79 1.21 -7.07
N ARG A 32 -20.14 2.48 -7.28
CA ARG A 32 -19.27 3.62 -6.98
C ARG A 32 -18.89 3.69 -5.50
N TRP A 33 -19.81 3.31 -4.61
CA TRP A 33 -19.57 3.22 -3.17
C TRP A 33 -18.41 2.28 -2.85
N THR A 34 -18.30 1.12 -3.51
CA THR A 34 -17.19 0.17 -3.26
C THR A 34 -15.82 0.74 -3.64
N TYR A 35 -15.76 1.71 -4.55
CA TYR A 35 -14.54 2.40 -4.96
C TYR A 35 -14.21 3.63 -4.10
N ALA A 36 -15.09 4.04 -3.21
CA ALA A 36 -14.82 5.10 -2.23
C ALA A 36 -13.86 4.65 -1.12
N PHE A 37 -13.40 3.40 -1.14
CA PHE A 37 -12.57 2.79 -0.11
C PHE A 37 -11.27 2.24 -0.68
N GLY A 38 -10.23 2.18 0.15
CA GLY A 38 -8.91 1.63 -0.15
C GLY A 38 -8.21 1.13 1.10
N GLY A 39 -6.90 0.88 1.03
CA GLY A 39 -6.07 0.45 2.16
C GLY A 39 -5.95 1.47 3.29
N SER A 40 -6.18 2.75 3.03
CA SER A 40 -6.13 3.81 4.02
C SER A 40 -7.27 3.72 5.04
N ILE A 41 -6.98 4.06 6.30
CA ILE A 41 -8.00 4.23 7.34
C ILE A 41 -8.80 5.53 7.16
N PHE A 42 -8.22 6.52 6.48
CA PHE A 42 -8.86 7.80 6.23
C PHE A 42 -9.88 7.65 5.12
N ASN A 43 -11.15 8.00 5.42
CA ASN A 43 -12.24 7.84 4.49
C ASN A 43 -13.34 8.87 4.77
N LYS A 44 -13.58 9.73 3.78
CA LYS A 44 -14.59 10.80 3.82
C LYS A 44 -15.78 10.53 2.86
N ASN A 45 -16.13 9.29 2.58
CA ASN A 45 -17.17 8.95 1.60
C ASN A 45 -16.90 9.61 0.23
N TRP A 46 -15.67 9.51 -0.25
CA TRP A 46 -15.24 10.07 -1.54
C TRP A 46 -15.74 9.20 -2.69
N VAL A 47 -17.07 9.21 -2.89
CA VAL A 47 -17.73 8.42 -3.93
C VAL A 47 -17.47 9.06 -5.30
N PRO A 48 -16.86 8.35 -6.26
CA PRO A 48 -16.67 8.85 -7.61
C PRO A 48 -18.01 9.00 -8.35
N ASP A 49 -18.03 9.77 -9.44
CA ASP A 49 -19.23 9.93 -10.27
C ASP A 49 -19.35 8.77 -11.30
N LEU A 50 -18.24 8.15 -11.67
CA LEU A 50 -18.19 7.10 -12.71
C LEU A 50 -16.98 6.19 -12.50
N ILE A 51 -17.16 4.88 -12.71
CA ILE A 51 -16.08 3.90 -12.81
C ILE A 51 -15.94 3.50 -14.27
N LEU A 52 -14.71 3.57 -14.79
CA LEU A 52 -14.37 3.10 -16.12
C LEU A 52 -13.25 2.06 -16.03
N ILE A 53 -13.40 0.94 -16.73
CA ILE A 53 -12.43 -0.15 -16.78
C ILE A 53 -11.92 -0.27 -18.23
N PRO A 54 -10.89 0.48 -18.62
CA PRO A 54 -10.33 0.43 -19.96
C PRO A 54 -9.52 -0.85 -20.17
N LYS A 55 -9.45 -1.30 -21.41
CA LYS A 55 -8.69 -2.51 -21.80
C LYS A 55 -7.38 -2.21 -22.52
N ASP A 56 -7.14 -0.97 -22.91
CA ASP A 56 -5.95 -0.55 -23.65
C ASP A 56 -5.65 0.96 -23.53
N ALA A 57 -4.45 1.34 -23.93
CA ALA A 57 -3.99 2.73 -23.92
C ALA A 57 -4.82 3.66 -24.83
N GLN A 58 -5.42 3.14 -25.90
CA GLN A 58 -6.24 3.93 -26.83
C GLN A 58 -7.56 4.36 -26.18
N GLN A 59 -8.19 3.47 -25.40
CA GLN A 59 -9.37 3.83 -24.63
C GLN A 59 -9.03 4.87 -23.56
N ILE A 60 -7.89 4.70 -22.84
CA ILE A 60 -7.41 5.67 -21.84
C ILE A 60 -7.18 7.03 -22.49
N SER A 61 -6.51 7.07 -23.64
CA SER A 61 -6.27 8.30 -24.42
C SER A 61 -7.57 9.05 -24.72
N LYS A 62 -8.58 8.36 -25.23
CA LYS A 62 -9.88 8.96 -25.54
C LYS A 62 -10.63 9.43 -24.29
N VAL A 63 -10.57 8.65 -23.20
CA VAL A 63 -11.18 9.01 -21.91
C VAL A 63 -10.52 10.27 -21.35
N LEU A 64 -9.18 10.33 -21.29
CA LEU A 64 -8.46 11.48 -20.77
C LEU A 64 -8.69 12.73 -21.59
N ASN A 65 -8.64 12.63 -22.93
CA ASN A 65 -8.91 13.76 -23.82
C ASN A 65 -10.33 14.33 -23.61
N LEU A 66 -11.34 13.46 -23.49
CA LEU A 66 -12.72 13.87 -23.23
C LEU A 66 -12.87 14.49 -21.82
N ALA A 67 -12.25 13.89 -20.80
CA ALA A 67 -12.28 14.37 -19.44
C ALA A 67 -11.58 15.74 -19.31
N ASN A 68 -10.41 15.89 -19.94
CA ASN A 68 -9.65 17.13 -19.94
C ASN A 68 -10.41 18.31 -20.57
N LYS A 69 -10.99 18.10 -21.75
CA LYS A 69 -11.83 19.10 -22.43
C LYS A 69 -13.02 19.55 -21.60
N ASN A 70 -13.52 18.69 -20.73
CA ASN A 70 -14.70 18.96 -19.91
C ASN A 70 -14.35 19.21 -18.43
N ARG A 71 -13.06 19.30 -18.07
CA ARG A 71 -12.58 19.49 -16.69
C ARG A 71 -13.21 18.49 -15.70
N ILE A 72 -13.24 17.21 -16.06
CA ILE A 72 -13.68 16.11 -15.20
C ILE A 72 -12.45 15.50 -14.52
N PRO A 73 -12.43 15.40 -13.18
CA PRO A 73 -11.32 14.76 -12.47
C PRO A 73 -11.21 13.27 -12.83
N VAL A 74 -9.98 12.77 -12.93
CA VAL A 74 -9.70 11.35 -13.19
C VAL A 74 -8.67 10.85 -12.18
N THR A 75 -9.01 9.79 -11.45
CA THR A 75 -8.10 9.11 -10.53
C THR A 75 -7.76 7.73 -11.08
N PRO A 76 -6.52 7.48 -11.50
CA PRO A 76 -6.07 6.13 -11.85
C PRO A 76 -6.04 5.22 -10.63
N ARG A 77 -6.45 3.95 -10.79
CA ARG A 77 -6.48 2.99 -9.71
C ARG A 77 -6.06 1.61 -10.19
N GLY A 78 -5.13 0.98 -9.46
CA GLY A 78 -4.88 -0.45 -9.53
C GLY A 78 -5.75 -1.19 -8.50
N SER A 79 -5.16 -1.97 -7.63
CA SER A 79 -5.89 -2.72 -6.59
C SER A 79 -6.36 -1.89 -5.38
N GLY A 80 -6.07 -0.59 -5.35
CA GLY A 80 -6.49 0.29 -4.26
C GLY A 80 -5.87 -0.02 -2.91
N THR A 81 -4.61 -0.46 -2.88
CA THR A 81 -3.84 -0.82 -1.68
C THR A 81 -3.16 0.36 -0.99
N SER A 82 -3.13 1.54 -1.62
CA SER A 82 -2.49 2.74 -1.07
C SER A 82 -2.95 3.05 0.36
N LEU A 83 -2.00 3.19 1.28
CA LEU A 83 -2.24 3.58 2.67
C LEU A 83 -2.40 5.10 2.83
N SER A 84 -1.97 5.88 1.84
CA SER A 84 -2.03 7.35 1.81
C SER A 84 -3.23 7.92 1.05
N SER A 85 -4.25 7.09 0.72
CA SER A 85 -5.47 7.47 -0.02
C SER A 85 -5.23 7.94 -1.46
N GLY A 86 -4.08 7.65 -2.06
CA GLY A 86 -3.70 8.10 -3.42
C GLY A 86 -4.67 7.64 -4.51
N SER A 87 -5.33 6.50 -4.33
CA SER A 87 -6.26 5.89 -5.30
C SER A 87 -7.74 6.24 -5.10
N LEU A 88 -8.06 7.23 -4.24
CA LEU A 88 -9.44 7.67 -3.96
C LEU A 88 -9.73 9.01 -4.64
N SER A 89 -11.01 9.34 -4.86
CA SER A 89 -11.47 10.50 -5.65
C SER A 89 -12.21 11.54 -4.80
N PRO A 90 -11.52 12.43 -4.05
CA PRO A 90 -12.16 13.42 -3.18
C PRO A 90 -12.99 14.46 -3.93
N TYR A 91 -12.77 14.61 -5.21
CA TYR A 91 -13.48 15.57 -6.07
C TYR A 91 -14.56 14.92 -6.95
N GLY A 92 -14.93 13.67 -6.66
CA GLY A 92 -15.81 12.91 -7.55
C GLY A 92 -15.10 12.56 -8.87
N GLY A 93 -15.78 12.74 -10.01
CA GLY A 93 -15.22 12.44 -11.32
C GLY A 93 -15.08 10.95 -11.60
N ILE A 94 -14.05 10.56 -12.32
CA ILE A 94 -13.85 9.20 -12.83
C ILE A 94 -12.79 8.47 -12.03
N ILE A 95 -13.09 7.26 -11.53
CA ILE A 95 -12.06 6.26 -11.23
C ILE A 95 -11.77 5.48 -12.51
N LEU A 96 -10.51 5.49 -12.90
CA LEU A 96 -10.00 4.71 -14.04
C LEU A 96 -9.34 3.44 -13.50
N ASP A 97 -10.09 2.35 -13.46
CA ASP A 97 -9.63 1.07 -12.92
C ASP A 97 -8.82 0.31 -13.98
N LEU A 98 -7.51 0.17 -13.72
CA LEU A 98 -6.55 -0.43 -14.65
C LEU A 98 -6.35 -1.94 -14.41
N SER A 99 -7.10 -2.55 -13.51
CA SER A 99 -6.90 -3.94 -13.09
C SER A 99 -7.12 -4.97 -14.22
N GLN A 100 -7.80 -4.58 -15.30
CA GLN A 100 -8.01 -5.44 -16.49
C GLN A 100 -6.86 -5.39 -17.50
N MET A 101 -5.99 -4.41 -17.42
CA MET A 101 -4.76 -4.35 -18.22
C MET A 101 -3.66 -5.15 -17.48
N ASN A 102 -3.78 -6.47 -17.47
CA ASN A 102 -2.99 -7.38 -16.63
C ASN A 102 -2.20 -8.44 -17.42
N ARG A 103 -1.92 -8.18 -18.69
CA ARG A 103 -1.14 -9.10 -19.51
C ARG A 103 0.35 -8.92 -19.33
N ILE A 104 1.09 -10.04 -19.32
CA ILE A 104 2.54 -10.04 -19.55
C ILE A 104 2.74 -10.05 -21.06
N LEU A 105 3.33 -8.98 -21.58
CA LEU A 105 3.42 -8.73 -23.03
C LEU A 105 4.64 -9.39 -23.63
N LYS A 106 5.77 -9.42 -22.90
CA LYS A 106 7.03 -10.04 -23.32
C LYS A 106 7.86 -10.49 -22.13
N ILE A 107 8.48 -11.67 -22.24
CA ILE A 107 9.55 -12.11 -21.33
C ILE A 107 10.80 -12.27 -22.18
N ASP A 108 11.86 -11.53 -21.85
CA ASP A 108 13.13 -11.50 -22.59
C ASP A 108 14.28 -11.79 -21.63
N ILE A 109 14.53 -13.07 -21.43
CA ILE A 109 15.54 -13.55 -20.47
C ILE A 109 16.95 -13.18 -20.90
N GLU A 110 17.24 -13.17 -22.22
CA GLU A 110 18.54 -12.81 -22.75
C GLU A 110 18.94 -11.37 -22.40
N ASN A 111 17.94 -10.47 -22.35
CA ASN A 111 18.14 -9.08 -22.01
C ASN A 111 17.79 -8.75 -20.54
N ASN A 112 17.42 -9.76 -19.72
CA ASN A 112 16.92 -9.60 -18.34
C ASN A 112 15.78 -8.59 -18.25
N LEU A 113 14.80 -8.68 -19.16
CA LEU A 113 13.70 -7.74 -19.29
C LEU A 113 12.36 -8.47 -19.32
N VAL A 114 11.36 -7.88 -18.69
CA VAL A 114 9.94 -8.25 -18.87
C VAL A 114 9.12 -7.01 -19.19
N GLU A 115 8.19 -7.13 -20.12
CA GLU A 115 7.24 -6.08 -20.47
C GLU A 115 5.85 -6.48 -20.00
N VAL A 116 5.19 -5.59 -19.23
CA VAL A 116 3.91 -5.87 -18.60
C VAL A 116 2.93 -4.71 -18.72
N GLU A 117 1.65 -5.00 -18.65
CA GLU A 117 0.59 -4.03 -18.44
C GLU A 117 0.51 -3.62 -16.96
N PRO A 118 -0.05 -2.43 -16.64
CA PRO A 118 -0.02 -1.86 -15.30
C PRO A 118 -0.81 -2.65 -14.25
N GLY A 119 -1.80 -3.44 -14.65
CA GLY A 119 -2.67 -4.24 -13.77
C GLY A 119 -2.09 -5.60 -13.37
N VAL A 120 -0.91 -6.00 -13.89
CA VAL A 120 -0.23 -7.24 -13.48
C VAL A 120 0.10 -7.18 -12.00
N ILE A 121 -0.21 -8.24 -11.25
CA ILE A 121 0.09 -8.35 -9.83
C ILE A 121 1.54 -8.78 -9.62
N CYS A 122 2.22 -8.18 -8.65
CA CYS A 122 3.65 -8.40 -8.39
C CYS A 122 3.99 -9.88 -8.13
N ASP A 123 3.28 -10.55 -7.22
CA ASP A 123 3.55 -11.96 -6.91
C ASP A 123 3.21 -12.87 -8.10
N GLU A 124 2.14 -12.56 -8.86
CA GLU A 124 1.80 -13.32 -10.08
C GLU A 124 2.90 -13.21 -11.14
N LEU A 125 3.50 -12.01 -11.31
CA LEU A 125 4.66 -11.82 -12.17
C LEU A 125 5.82 -12.70 -11.72
N ASN A 126 6.12 -12.74 -10.42
CA ASN A 126 7.20 -13.53 -9.86
C ASN A 126 6.97 -15.04 -10.01
N GLU A 127 5.73 -15.52 -9.83
CA GLU A 127 5.41 -16.94 -10.08
C GLU A 127 5.61 -17.34 -11.56
N ILE A 128 5.31 -16.42 -12.50
CA ILE A 128 5.54 -16.64 -13.93
C ILE A 128 7.03 -16.58 -14.31
N LEU A 129 7.84 -15.75 -13.65
CA LEU A 129 9.28 -15.64 -13.89
C LEU A 129 10.09 -16.77 -13.25
N LYS A 130 9.60 -17.36 -12.17
CA LYS A 130 10.28 -18.41 -11.39
C LYS A 130 10.72 -19.64 -12.20
N PRO A 131 9.92 -20.22 -13.12
CA PRO A 131 10.37 -21.32 -13.97
C PRO A 131 11.56 -20.99 -14.87
N TYR A 132 11.74 -19.70 -15.19
CA TYR A 132 12.91 -19.22 -15.94
C TYR A 132 14.13 -18.98 -15.05
N GLY A 133 14.00 -19.13 -13.71
CA GLY A 133 15.06 -18.84 -12.75
C GLY A 133 15.29 -17.34 -12.50
N TYR A 134 14.26 -16.52 -12.70
CA TYR A 134 14.31 -15.07 -12.53
C TYR A 134 13.21 -14.55 -11.59
N PHE A 135 13.37 -13.31 -11.15
CA PHE A 135 12.37 -12.61 -10.35
C PHE A 135 12.47 -11.08 -10.51
N PHE A 136 11.40 -10.40 -10.16
CA PHE A 136 11.33 -8.96 -9.97
C PHE A 136 11.46 -8.67 -8.47
N PRO A 137 12.58 -8.05 -8.02
CA PRO A 137 12.94 -8.01 -6.61
C PRO A 137 12.08 -7.13 -5.69
N PRO A 138 11.52 -5.97 -6.10
CA PRO A 138 10.69 -5.17 -5.19
C PRO A 138 9.49 -5.95 -4.69
N ASP A 139 9.33 -6.00 -3.34
CA ASP A 139 8.36 -6.84 -2.66
C ASP A 139 7.60 -6.07 -1.56
N PRO A 140 6.79 -5.05 -1.93
CA PRO A 140 6.00 -4.33 -0.94
C PRO A 140 5.15 -5.28 -0.12
N GLY A 141 4.82 -4.92 1.13
CA GLY A 141 3.99 -5.74 2.00
C GLY A 141 2.63 -6.14 1.39
N SER A 142 2.20 -5.46 0.33
CA SER A 142 1.00 -5.75 -0.46
C SER A 142 1.27 -6.51 -1.77
N SER A 143 2.45 -7.06 -2.01
CA SER A 143 2.89 -7.66 -3.29
C SER A 143 1.90 -8.68 -3.87
N SER A 144 1.22 -9.43 -3.02
CA SER A 144 0.20 -10.41 -3.43
C SER A 144 -1.05 -9.82 -4.08
N VAL A 145 -1.22 -8.51 -4.02
CA VAL A 145 -2.35 -7.77 -4.60
C VAL A 145 -1.95 -6.43 -5.23
N ALA A 146 -0.73 -5.96 -5.01
CA ALA A 146 -0.22 -4.74 -5.61
C ALA A 146 -0.01 -4.91 -7.12
N THR A 147 -0.52 -3.96 -7.89
CA THR A 147 -0.31 -3.93 -9.34
C THR A 147 1.02 -3.26 -9.69
N ILE A 148 1.69 -3.71 -10.74
CA ILE A 148 2.97 -3.13 -11.20
C ILE A 148 2.82 -1.64 -11.51
N GLY A 149 1.74 -1.21 -12.17
CA GLY A 149 1.49 0.22 -12.41
C GLY A 149 1.34 1.03 -11.13
N GLY A 150 0.69 0.46 -10.09
CA GLY A 150 0.60 1.07 -8.75
C GLY A 150 1.97 1.16 -8.06
N MET A 151 2.79 0.10 -8.16
CA MET A 151 4.15 0.10 -7.62
C MET A 151 5.04 1.16 -8.28
N VAL A 152 4.94 1.31 -9.60
CA VAL A 152 5.68 2.36 -10.34
C VAL A 152 5.18 3.75 -9.94
N ALA A 153 3.86 3.94 -9.89
CA ALA A 153 3.26 5.24 -9.54
C ALA A 153 3.64 5.72 -8.13
N ASN A 154 3.87 4.79 -7.18
CA ASN A 154 4.29 5.10 -5.81
C ASN A 154 5.81 4.97 -5.60
N ASN A 155 6.56 4.44 -6.56
CA ASN A 155 7.94 4.00 -6.36
C ASN A 155 8.06 3.05 -5.14
N ALA A 156 7.21 2.04 -5.08
CA ALA A 156 7.07 1.15 -3.92
C ALA A 156 8.39 0.43 -3.58
N GLY A 157 8.68 0.35 -2.28
CA GLY A 157 9.79 -0.42 -1.69
C GLY A 157 9.35 -1.81 -1.23
N GLY A 158 9.94 -2.28 -0.11
CA GLY A 158 9.64 -3.57 0.53
C GLY A 158 10.80 -4.09 1.35
N ILE A 159 10.62 -5.27 1.96
CA ILE A 159 11.58 -5.83 2.93
C ILE A 159 12.95 -6.17 2.33
N GLN A 160 13.06 -6.33 1.01
CA GLN A 160 14.32 -6.60 0.32
C GLN A 160 15.00 -5.33 -0.22
N ALA A 161 14.47 -4.14 0.09
CA ALA A 161 14.98 -2.88 -0.46
C ALA A 161 16.43 -2.59 -0.07
N PHE A 162 16.89 -3.07 1.08
CA PHE A 162 18.28 -2.90 1.54
C PHE A 162 19.31 -3.40 0.51
N LYS A 163 19.09 -4.57 -0.10
CA LYS A 163 19.97 -5.15 -1.12
C LYS A 163 19.54 -4.81 -2.54
N TYR A 164 18.26 -4.88 -2.80
CA TYR A 164 17.76 -4.84 -4.17
C TYR A 164 17.23 -3.46 -4.58
N GLY A 165 17.03 -2.55 -3.63
CA GLY A 165 16.45 -1.24 -3.91
C GLY A 165 14.92 -1.30 -4.11
N VAL A 166 14.39 -0.24 -4.70
CA VAL A 166 12.95 -0.01 -4.87
C VAL A 166 12.53 -0.13 -6.34
N THR A 167 11.25 0.01 -6.63
CA THR A 167 10.68 -0.16 -7.98
C THR A 167 11.40 0.68 -9.05
N LYS A 168 11.76 1.93 -8.77
CA LYS A 168 12.50 2.82 -9.67
C LYS A 168 13.77 2.19 -10.23
N ASN A 169 14.48 1.40 -9.43
CA ASN A 169 15.76 0.78 -9.81
C ASN A 169 15.59 -0.30 -10.91
N TYR A 170 14.37 -0.70 -11.20
CA TYR A 170 14.03 -1.76 -12.15
C TYR A 170 13.25 -1.28 -13.36
N VAL A 171 12.67 -0.07 -13.33
CA VAL A 171 11.93 0.48 -14.48
C VAL A 171 12.93 0.87 -15.56
N MET A 172 12.77 0.26 -16.74
CA MET A 172 13.61 0.51 -17.92
C MET A 172 12.93 1.49 -18.88
N TYR A 173 11.62 1.33 -19.07
CA TYR A 173 10.81 2.23 -19.88
C TYR A 173 9.35 2.20 -19.46
N LEU A 174 8.63 3.26 -19.84
CA LEU A 174 7.21 3.44 -19.60
C LEU A 174 6.48 3.85 -20.88
N GLU A 175 5.28 3.35 -21.07
CA GLU A 175 4.28 3.98 -21.91
C GLU A 175 3.28 4.70 -21.00
N VAL A 176 3.01 5.97 -21.29
CA VAL A 176 2.19 6.85 -20.45
C VAL A 176 1.22 7.62 -21.31
N VAL A 177 -0.03 7.74 -20.89
CA VAL A 177 -1.02 8.63 -21.52
C VAL A 177 -1.14 9.90 -20.69
N LEU A 178 -0.95 11.06 -21.35
CA LEU A 178 -1.09 12.38 -20.75
C LEU A 178 -2.56 12.84 -20.68
N PRO A 179 -2.89 13.88 -19.89
CA PRO A 179 -4.25 14.42 -19.77
C PRO A 179 -4.90 14.83 -21.08
N ASP A 180 -4.13 15.30 -22.05
CA ASP A 180 -4.62 15.67 -23.38
C ASP A 180 -4.92 14.47 -24.29
N GLY A 181 -4.61 13.26 -23.82
CA GLY A 181 -4.77 12.00 -24.54
C GLY A 181 -3.54 11.61 -25.37
N SER A 182 -2.46 12.38 -25.38
CA SER A 182 -1.23 12.02 -26.08
C SER A 182 -0.52 10.86 -25.39
N LEU A 183 0.12 10.00 -26.19
CA LEU A 183 0.83 8.80 -25.72
C LEU A 183 2.33 9.07 -25.81
N LEU A 184 3.02 8.83 -24.71
CA LEU A 184 4.48 8.94 -24.61
C LEU A 184 5.13 7.58 -24.35
N ASN A 185 6.24 7.34 -25.05
CA ASN A 185 7.16 6.25 -24.75
C ASN A 185 8.44 6.85 -24.15
N LEU A 186 8.75 6.51 -22.90
CA LEU A 186 9.82 7.10 -22.11
C LEU A 186 10.80 6.02 -21.67
N GLY A 187 12.09 6.32 -21.65
CA GLY A 187 13.11 5.35 -21.28
C GLY A 187 13.62 4.52 -22.47
N SER A 188 14.21 3.36 -22.21
CA SER A 188 14.89 2.56 -23.24
C SER A 188 15.02 1.09 -22.81
N ASN A 189 15.04 0.16 -23.78
CA ASN A 189 15.25 -1.27 -23.54
C ASN A 189 16.73 -1.63 -23.31
N VAL A 190 17.63 -0.65 -23.31
CA VAL A 190 19.07 -0.87 -23.09
C VAL A 190 19.49 -0.35 -21.72
N LEU A 191 20.51 -0.98 -21.13
CA LEU A 191 20.97 -0.66 -19.77
C LEU A 191 21.59 0.73 -19.63
N LYS A 192 22.05 1.33 -20.73
CA LYS A 192 22.70 2.65 -20.71
C LYS A 192 22.14 3.52 -21.84
N SER A 193 21.56 4.65 -21.49
CA SER A 193 21.14 5.68 -22.43
C SER A 193 21.29 7.05 -21.78
N VAL A 194 21.91 7.99 -22.49
CA VAL A 194 22.08 9.41 -22.10
C VAL A 194 21.66 10.35 -23.24
N SER A 195 20.75 9.88 -24.10
CA SER A 195 20.34 10.60 -25.32
C SER A 195 19.35 11.72 -25.06
N SER A 196 18.80 11.83 -23.84
CA SER A 196 17.76 12.81 -23.49
C SER A 196 17.76 13.14 -22.00
N TYR A 197 16.97 14.12 -21.59
CA TYR A 197 16.60 14.31 -20.18
C TYR A 197 15.91 13.06 -19.66
N ASN A 198 16.11 12.73 -18.37
CA ASN A 198 15.45 11.59 -17.73
C ASN A 198 14.01 11.95 -17.32
N ILE A 199 13.15 12.17 -18.32
CA ILE A 199 11.72 12.52 -18.12
C ILE A 199 10.95 11.36 -17.50
N MET A 200 11.34 10.11 -17.77
CA MET A 200 10.69 8.92 -17.21
C MET A 200 10.63 8.96 -15.68
N ASP A 201 11.68 9.43 -15.02
CA ASP A 201 11.76 9.52 -13.57
C ASP A 201 10.73 10.47 -12.95
N LEU A 202 10.18 11.42 -13.72
CA LEU A 202 9.09 12.28 -13.24
C LEU A 202 7.77 11.51 -13.05
N PHE A 203 7.57 10.42 -13.78
CA PHE A 203 6.36 9.60 -13.70
C PHE A 203 6.44 8.52 -12.63
N ILE A 204 7.66 8.07 -12.28
CA ILE A 204 7.89 7.11 -11.19
C ILE A 204 7.75 7.83 -9.85
N GLY A 205 6.83 7.38 -8.99
CA GLY A 205 6.51 8.07 -7.74
C GLY A 205 5.62 9.31 -7.90
N SER A 206 5.06 9.54 -9.11
CA SER A 206 4.14 10.66 -9.36
C SER A 206 2.72 10.43 -8.85
N GLU A 207 2.41 9.27 -8.32
CA GLU A 207 1.08 8.87 -7.83
C GLU A 207 -0.06 9.11 -8.84
N GLY A 208 0.24 8.97 -10.15
CA GLY A 208 -0.73 9.18 -11.22
C GLY A 208 -1.17 10.63 -11.43
N THR A 209 -0.40 11.60 -10.96
CA THR A 209 -0.71 13.02 -11.11
C THR A 209 -0.25 13.63 -12.43
N LEU A 210 0.76 13.04 -13.09
CA LEU A 210 1.35 13.57 -14.31
C LEU A 210 0.86 12.85 -15.58
N GLY A 211 0.48 11.58 -15.44
CA GLY A 211 0.01 10.75 -16.54
C GLY A 211 -0.48 9.39 -16.04
N VAL A 212 -1.12 8.62 -16.92
CA VAL A 212 -1.60 7.26 -16.64
C VAL A 212 -0.66 6.27 -17.29
N ILE A 213 -0.02 5.42 -16.48
CA ILE A 213 0.91 4.37 -16.96
C ILE A 213 0.10 3.25 -17.60
N THR A 214 0.45 2.87 -18.83
CA THR A 214 -0.24 1.86 -19.63
C THR A 214 0.64 0.66 -19.99
N LYS A 215 1.96 0.80 -19.87
CA LYS A 215 2.92 -0.28 -20.09
C LYS A 215 4.20 -0.01 -19.31
N VAL A 216 4.82 -1.08 -18.80
CA VAL A 216 6.06 -1.01 -18.02
C VAL A 216 7.04 -2.05 -18.53
N GLY A 217 8.24 -1.63 -18.88
CA GLY A 217 9.40 -2.50 -19.08
C GLY A 217 10.22 -2.57 -17.81
N LEU A 218 10.37 -3.78 -17.26
CA LEU A 218 11.04 -4.03 -16.00
C LEU A 218 12.30 -4.87 -16.21
N ARG A 219 13.38 -4.45 -15.57
CA ARG A 219 14.56 -5.29 -15.40
C ARG A 219 14.26 -6.39 -14.39
N ILE A 220 14.67 -7.63 -14.71
CA ILE A 220 14.55 -8.78 -13.82
C ILE A 220 15.95 -9.28 -13.41
N ARG A 221 16.00 -10.05 -12.31
CA ARG A 221 17.24 -10.59 -11.75
C ARG A 221 17.17 -12.11 -11.67
N PRO A 222 18.30 -12.82 -11.79
CA PRO A 222 18.36 -14.25 -11.47
C PRO A 222 17.95 -14.50 -10.02
N LEU A 223 17.13 -15.54 -9.78
CA LEU A 223 16.75 -15.97 -8.44
C LEU A 223 17.96 -16.38 -7.62
N PRO A 224 18.08 -15.94 -6.36
CA PRO A 224 19.08 -16.47 -5.44
C PRO A 224 18.79 -17.96 -5.18
N ARG A 225 19.86 -18.77 -5.14
CA ARG A 225 19.76 -20.23 -4.96
C ARG A 225 19.85 -20.67 -3.50
N ALA A 226 20.31 -19.79 -2.65
CA ALA A 226 20.49 -20.08 -1.23
C ALA A 226 20.19 -18.83 -0.39
N ARG A 227 19.68 -19.04 0.83
CA ARG A 227 19.36 -17.98 1.80
C ARG A 227 19.67 -18.49 3.20
N LYS A 228 20.02 -17.58 4.11
CA LYS A 228 20.22 -17.89 5.53
C LYS A 228 19.77 -16.73 6.40
N LEU A 229 18.87 -17.00 7.34
CA LEU A 229 18.20 -16.03 8.20
C LEU A 229 18.60 -16.22 9.66
N GLY A 230 18.90 -15.11 10.35
CA GLY A 230 19.03 -15.03 11.79
C GLY A 230 18.03 -14.06 12.41
N LEU A 231 17.54 -14.40 13.60
CA LEU A 231 16.79 -13.53 14.49
C LEU A 231 17.65 -13.22 15.70
N PHE A 232 17.73 -11.94 16.07
CA PHE A 232 18.49 -11.47 17.23
C PHE A 232 17.58 -10.56 18.06
N ILE A 233 17.66 -10.69 19.40
CA ILE A 233 16.87 -9.85 20.31
C ILE A 233 17.85 -9.07 21.19
N PHE A 234 17.69 -7.76 21.23
CA PHE A 234 18.48 -6.84 22.00
C PHE A 234 17.68 -6.28 23.17
N LYS A 235 18.34 -6.06 24.30
CA LYS A 235 17.76 -5.37 25.45
C LYS A 235 17.62 -3.87 25.19
N ASP A 236 18.60 -3.29 24.53
CA ASP A 236 18.69 -1.87 24.20
C ASP A 236 18.73 -1.65 22.68
N VAL A 237 18.08 -0.59 22.22
CA VAL A 237 18.02 -0.21 20.81
C VAL A 237 19.35 0.43 20.34
N ASP A 238 20.17 0.96 21.26
CA ASP A 238 21.49 1.49 20.93
C ASP A 238 22.42 0.38 20.44
N ASP A 239 22.46 -0.76 21.15
CA ASP A 239 23.27 -1.92 20.77
C ASP A 239 22.84 -2.48 19.42
N LEU A 240 21.53 -2.51 19.15
CA LEU A 240 20.99 -2.92 17.86
C LEU A 240 21.44 -1.95 16.74
N GLN A 241 21.33 -0.63 16.96
CA GLN A 241 21.81 0.36 15.99
C GLN A 241 23.30 0.18 15.69
N GLU A 242 24.15 -0.01 16.71
CA GLU A 242 25.58 -0.22 16.51
C GLU A 242 25.87 -1.50 15.71
N ALA A 243 25.10 -2.60 15.91
CA ALA A 243 25.20 -3.79 15.10
C ALA A 243 24.93 -3.50 13.61
N VAL A 244 23.89 -2.74 13.31
CA VAL A 244 23.53 -2.36 11.95
C VAL A 244 24.57 -1.43 11.32
N LEU A 245 25.10 -0.46 12.07
CA LEU A 245 26.15 0.43 11.59
C LEU A 245 27.45 -0.34 11.29
N ASP A 246 27.84 -1.31 12.12
CA ASP A 246 29.01 -2.14 11.87
C ASP A 246 28.81 -3.07 10.65
N LEU A 247 27.61 -3.62 10.45
CA LEU A 247 27.26 -4.34 9.23
C LEU A 247 27.47 -3.46 7.99
N ARG A 248 26.99 -2.23 8.00
CA ARG A 248 27.17 -1.29 6.88
C ARG A 248 28.64 -0.98 6.61
N ARG A 249 29.45 -0.84 7.68
CA ARG A 249 30.92 -0.61 7.58
C ARG A 249 31.67 -1.83 7.02
N SER A 250 31.17 -3.05 7.28
CA SER A 250 31.78 -4.29 6.81
C SER A 250 31.62 -4.54 5.31
N GLY A 251 30.69 -3.85 4.64
CA GLY A 251 30.36 -4.08 3.23
C GLY A 251 29.43 -5.27 2.98
N ILE A 252 28.96 -5.97 4.04
CA ILE A 252 27.93 -7.01 3.92
C ILE A 252 26.59 -6.33 3.62
N ILE A 253 25.88 -6.84 2.60
CA ILE A 253 24.60 -6.30 2.16
C ILE A 253 23.52 -7.37 2.33
N PRO A 254 22.85 -7.45 3.50
CA PRO A 254 21.74 -8.36 3.71
C PRO A 254 20.61 -8.10 2.71
N ASN A 255 19.95 -9.17 2.24
CA ASN A 255 18.75 -9.00 1.41
C ASN A 255 17.51 -8.62 2.26
N LEU A 256 17.54 -8.93 3.57
CA LEU A 256 16.54 -8.52 4.53
C LEU A 256 17.24 -8.08 5.81
N LEU A 257 16.88 -6.90 6.29
CA LEU A 257 17.34 -6.37 7.57
C LEU A 257 16.19 -5.56 8.20
N GLU A 258 15.48 -6.19 9.17
CA GLU A 258 14.19 -5.74 9.67
C GLU A 258 14.20 -5.59 11.18
N PHE A 259 13.58 -4.52 11.65
CA PHE A 259 13.41 -4.23 13.08
C PHE A 259 11.96 -4.38 13.51
N MET A 260 11.76 -4.88 14.74
CA MET A 260 10.46 -4.85 15.44
C MET A 260 10.69 -4.44 16.90
N ASP A 261 9.85 -3.54 17.41
CA ASP A 261 9.90 -3.11 18.81
C ASP A 261 9.31 -4.15 19.79
N LYS A 262 9.39 -3.83 21.07
CA LYS A 262 8.90 -4.69 22.17
C LYS A 262 7.39 -4.91 22.11
N LEU A 263 6.61 -3.91 21.68
CA LEU A 263 5.15 -4.01 21.59
C LEU A 263 4.74 -4.95 20.44
N ILE A 264 5.43 -4.85 19.30
CA ILE A 264 5.22 -5.78 18.19
C ILE A 264 5.60 -7.21 18.57
N LEU A 265 6.76 -7.41 19.19
CA LEU A 265 7.18 -8.74 19.64
C LEU A 265 6.13 -9.36 20.57
N LYS A 266 5.63 -8.59 21.55
CA LYS A 266 4.56 -9.05 22.44
C LYS A 266 3.29 -9.41 21.66
N ALA A 267 2.82 -8.53 20.80
CA ALA A 267 1.60 -8.75 20.04
C ALA A 267 1.69 -9.98 19.12
N VAL A 268 2.82 -10.16 18.45
CA VAL A 268 3.08 -11.29 17.54
C VAL A 268 3.18 -12.59 18.33
N THR A 269 3.85 -12.58 19.48
CA THR A 269 3.94 -13.74 20.38
C THR A 269 2.55 -14.20 20.83
N GLU A 270 1.71 -13.28 21.29
CA GLU A 270 0.32 -13.58 21.68
C GLU A 270 -0.55 -14.04 20.50
N TYR A 271 -0.27 -13.53 19.31
CA TYR A 271 -1.03 -13.87 18.09
C TYR A 271 -0.69 -15.24 17.52
N LEU A 272 0.61 -15.55 17.39
CA LEU A 272 1.10 -16.79 16.78
C LEU A 272 1.19 -17.96 17.77
N GLY A 273 1.51 -17.67 19.03
CA GLY A 273 1.68 -18.69 20.06
C GLY A 273 2.90 -19.59 19.84
N GLY A 274 2.87 -20.79 20.53
CA GLY A 274 3.90 -21.80 20.34
C GLY A 274 5.30 -21.34 20.76
N GLU A 275 6.30 -21.65 19.93
CA GLU A 275 7.71 -21.35 20.21
C GLU A 275 8.03 -19.85 20.39
N PHE A 276 7.16 -18.95 19.89
CA PHE A 276 7.36 -17.51 20.05
C PHE A 276 7.20 -17.05 21.51
N PHE A 277 6.53 -17.84 22.37
CA PHE A 277 6.43 -17.53 23.81
C PHE A 277 7.77 -17.61 24.54
N ASP A 278 8.72 -18.38 24.01
CA ASP A 278 10.05 -18.55 24.62
C ASP A 278 11.01 -17.39 24.32
N PHE A 279 10.60 -16.44 23.49
CA PHE A 279 11.45 -15.29 23.14
C PHE A 279 11.44 -14.24 24.26
N PRO A 280 12.63 -13.82 24.75
CA PRO A 280 12.71 -12.78 25.76
C PRO A 280 12.22 -11.43 25.18
N MET A 281 11.61 -10.60 26.02
CA MET A 281 11.18 -9.27 25.61
C MET A 281 12.38 -8.38 25.25
N GLY A 282 12.37 -7.81 24.06
CA GLY A 282 13.43 -6.95 23.57
C GLY A 282 13.12 -6.38 22.18
N TYR A 283 14.11 -5.73 21.62
CA TYR A 283 14.08 -5.23 20.24
C TYR A 283 14.61 -6.31 19.31
N VAL A 284 13.84 -6.65 18.30
CA VAL A 284 14.15 -7.74 17.35
C VAL A 284 14.85 -7.18 16.13
N LEU A 285 15.93 -7.82 15.74
CA LEU A 285 16.58 -7.67 14.43
C LEU A 285 16.46 -9.00 13.69
N LEU A 286 15.82 -8.99 12.52
CA LEU A 286 15.87 -10.07 11.53
C LEU A 286 16.90 -9.71 10.48
N ALA A 287 17.86 -10.60 10.21
CA ALA A 287 18.91 -10.39 9.22
C ALA A 287 19.07 -11.63 8.34
N GLU A 288 18.97 -11.43 7.02
CA GLU A 288 19.09 -12.52 6.03
C GLU A 288 20.10 -12.14 4.95
N VAL A 289 20.91 -13.10 4.55
CA VAL A 289 21.74 -13.03 3.35
C VAL A 289 21.25 -14.04 2.32
N ASP A 290 21.33 -13.68 1.05
CA ASP A 290 21.01 -14.53 -0.08
C ASP A 290 22.11 -14.48 -1.16
N GLY A 291 22.26 -15.58 -1.91
CA GLY A 291 23.34 -15.68 -2.89
C GLY A 291 23.20 -16.86 -3.83
N LYS A 292 24.26 -17.11 -4.58
CA LYS A 292 24.30 -18.11 -5.68
C LYS A 292 24.52 -19.54 -5.17
N SER A 293 25.13 -19.72 -4.00
CA SER A 293 25.44 -21.03 -3.44
C SER A 293 25.43 -21.02 -1.91
N LEU A 294 25.19 -22.18 -1.29
CA LEU A 294 25.26 -22.37 0.16
C LEU A 294 26.64 -21.98 0.72
N ARG A 295 27.75 -22.31 0.02
CA ARG A 295 29.08 -21.99 0.48
C ARG A 295 29.32 -20.48 0.58
N GLU A 296 28.89 -19.73 -0.43
CA GLU A 296 28.99 -18.26 -0.46
C GLU A 296 28.24 -17.62 0.69
N ILE A 297 26.98 -18.02 0.89
CA ILE A 297 26.14 -17.43 1.93
C ILE A 297 26.53 -17.89 3.33
N ASP A 298 27.10 -19.09 3.52
CA ASP A 298 27.57 -19.54 4.84
C ASP A 298 28.72 -18.68 5.35
N GLU A 299 29.64 -18.30 4.49
CA GLU A 299 30.74 -17.38 4.83
C GLU A 299 30.19 -15.97 5.13
N GLU A 300 29.37 -15.43 4.24
CA GLU A 300 28.77 -14.08 4.41
C GLU A 300 27.90 -14.02 5.66
N PHE A 301 27.05 -15.06 5.89
CA PHE A 301 26.21 -15.14 7.08
C PHE A 301 27.03 -15.25 8.36
N THR A 302 28.09 -16.05 8.36
CA THR A 302 28.97 -16.20 9.53
C THR A 302 29.62 -14.88 9.90
N ASN A 303 30.07 -14.12 8.92
CA ASN A 303 30.65 -12.80 9.14
C ASN A 303 29.58 -11.82 9.67
N MET A 304 28.39 -11.79 9.08
CA MET A 304 27.25 -11.00 9.56
C MET A 304 26.89 -11.38 11.00
N PHE A 305 26.75 -12.68 11.28
CA PHE A 305 26.40 -13.19 12.60
C PHE A 305 27.43 -12.75 13.65
N ASN A 306 28.73 -12.89 13.35
CA ASN A 306 29.81 -12.50 14.28
C ASN A 306 29.78 -11.00 14.60
N ILE A 307 29.49 -10.14 13.62
CA ILE A 307 29.35 -8.69 13.82
C ILE A 307 28.18 -8.41 14.79
N ILE A 308 27.02 -9.04 14.55
CA ILE A 308 25.83 -8.82 15.37
C ILE A 308 26.01 -9.32 16.81
N ILE A 309 26.62 -10.51 16.99
CA ILE A 309 26.85 -11.12 18.32
C ILE A 309 27.79 -10.30 19.18
N GLN A 310 28.76 -9.59 18.61
CA GLN A 310 29.65 -8.69 19.35
C GLN A 310 28.90 -7.56 20.09
N LYS A 311 27.64 -7.28 19.72
CA LYS A 311 26.79 -6.29 20.42
C LYS A 311 25.89 -6.93 21.49
N ASN A 312 26.19 -8.15 21.92
CA ASN A 312 25.59 -8.86 23.06
C ASN A 312 24.04 -8.93 23.01
N PRO A 313 23.43 -9.43 21.91
CA PRO A 313 22.01 -9.71 21.93
C PRO A 313 21.66 -10.69 23.05
N ILE A 314 20.54 -10.46 23.76
CA ILE A 314 20.08 -11.32 24.85
C ILE A 314 19.55 -12.68 24.36
N PHE A 315 19.26 -12.79 23.07
CA PHE A 315 18.80 -14.02 22.41
C PHE A 315 19.14 -13.99 20.93
N HIS A 316 19.40 -15.16 20.37
CA HIS A 316 19.48 -15.33 18.92
C HIS A 316 18.97 -16.70 18.50
N LYS A 317 18.45 -16.78 17.28
CA LYS A 317 18.04 -18.03 16.61
C LYS A 317 18.40 -17.97 15.13
N VAL A 318 19.05 -19.00 14.62
CA VAL A 318 19.36 -19.15 13.19
C VAL A 318 18.40 -20.17 12.61
N ALA A 319 17.75 -19.87 11.50
CA ALA A 319 16.89 -20.80 10.79
C ALA A 319 17.74 -21.92 10.16
N MET A 320 17.45 -23.16 10.53
CA MET A 320 18.20 -24.34 10.06
C MET A 320 17.67 -24.91 8.73
N ASN A 321 16.46 -24.51 8.35
CA ASN A 321 15.80 -24.94 7.12
C ASN A 321 14.73 -23.91 6.69
N GLU A 322 14.14 -24.12 5.50
CA GLU A 322 13.16 -23.18 4.92
C GLU A 322 11.90 -23.08 5.78
N ILE A 323 11.46 -24.15 6.46
CA ILE A 323 10.27 -24.13 7.32
C ILE A 323 10.49 -23.20 8.52
N GLU A 324 11.66 -23.28 9.16
CA GLU A 324 12.00 -22.37 10.27
C GLU A 324 12.17 -20.94 9.77
N ARG A 325 12.78 -20.75 8.60
CA ARG A 325 12.91 -19.46 7.96
C ARG A 325 11.53 -18.82 7.73
N GLU A 326 10.60 -19.55 7.10
CA GLU A 326 9.24 -19.05 6.85
C GLU A 326 8.50 -18.68 8.14
N ARG A 327 8.70 -19.45 9.22
CA ARG A 327 8.13 -19.13 10.54
C ARG A 327 8.65 -17.80 11.09
N LEU A 328 9.97 -17.57 11.03
CA LEU A 328 10.55 -16.29 11.48
C LEU A 328 10.08 -15.11 10.62
N ILE A 329 9.97 -15.31 9.30
CA ILE A 329 9.38 -14.32 8.39
C ILE A 329 7.89 -14.10 8.68
N LEU A 330 7.16 -15.16 9.06
CA LEU A 330 5.76 -15.04 9.46
C LEU A 330 5.60 -14.09 10.66
N ALA A 331 6.50 -14.13 11.64
CA ALA A 331 6.49 -13.20 12.76
C ALA A 331 6.54 -11.74 12.28
N ARG A 332 7.38 -11.45 11.28
CA ARG A 332 7.46 -10.12 10.65
C ARG A 332 6.17 -9.75 9.89
N LYS A 333 5.59 -10.69 9.17
CA LYS A 333 4.36 -10.48 8.38
C LYS A 333 3.10 -10.39 9.26
N ALA A 334 3.12 -10.97 10.44
CA ALA A 334 2.00 -11.01 11.38
C ALA A 334 1.81 -9.71 12.20
N ASN A 335 2.70 -8.72 12.08
CA ASN A 335 2.68 -7.51 12.89
C ASN A 335 1.32 -6.79 12.86
N LEU A 336 0.82 -6.46 11.67
CA LEU A 336 -0.42 -5.69 11.52
C LEU A 336 -1.67 -6.49 11.96
N PRO A 337 -1.83 -7.78 11.61
CA PRO A 337 -2.85 -8.66 12.18
C PRO A 337 -2.80 -8.74 13.72
N ALA A 338 -1.61 -8.85 14.30
CA ALA A 338 -1.42 -8.94 15.73
C ALA A 338 -1.83 -7.63 16.42
N LEU A 339 -1.34 -6.49 15.93
CA LEU A 339 -1.66 -5.17 16.45
C LEU A 339 -3.15 -4.84 16.36
N SER A 340 -3.84 -5.27 15.29
CA SER A 340 -5.29 -5.04 15.11
C SER A 340 -6.17 -5.72 16.16
N ARG A 341 -5.61 -6.65 16.95
CA ARG A 341 -6.29 -7.30 18.08
C ARG A 341 -6.18 -6.51 19.39
N ILE A 342 -5.20 -5.62 19.49
CA ILE A 342 -4.97 -4.81 20.70
C ILE A 342 -5.97 -3.64 20.76
N ARG A 343 -6.17 -2.96 19.63
CA ARG A 343 -7.08 -1.82 19.51
C ARG A 343 -7.90 -1.92 18.22
N PRO A 344 -9.11 -1.31 18.19
CA PRO A 344 -9.99 -1.38 17.02
C PRO A 344 -9.38 -0.80 15.74
N ASN A 345 -8.57 0.25 15.87
CA ASN A 345 -7.96 0.94 14.76
C ASN A 345 -6.45 0.93 14.86
N THR A 346 -5.82 0.70 13.70
CA THR A 346 -4.38 0.77 13.50
C THR A 346 -4.09 1.69 12.32
N CYS A 347 -3.23 2.68 12.50
CA CYS A 347 -2.70 3.53 11.44
C CYS A 347 -1.20 3.33 11.31
N VAL A 348 -0.78 2.82 10.18
CA VAL A 348 0.64 2.70 9.84
C VAL A 348 1.09 4.00 9.18
N GLU A 349 2.01 4.70 9.84
CA GLU A 349 2.72 5.83 9.25
C GLU A 349 3.96 5.36 8.52
N ASP A 350 4.53 6.25 7.72
CA ASP A 350 5.68 5.97 6.87
C ASP A 350 6.57 7.21 6.88
N CYS A 351 7.81 7.06 7.29
CA CYS A 351 8.79 8.12 7.31
C CYS A 351 10.21 7.54 7.19
N THR A 352 11.16 8.36 6.78
CA THR A 352 12.56 7.92 6.68
C THR A 352 13.48 8.82 7.47
N ILE A 353 14.58 8.24 7.98
CA ILE A 353 15.64 8.93 8.69
C ILE A 353 17.01 8.40 8.30
N GLN A 354 18.04 9.13 8.64
CA GLN A 354 19.40 8.59 8.60
C GLN A 354 19.56 7.51 9.68
N ILE A 355 20.11 6.35 9.32
CA ILE A 355 20.24 5.21 10.26
C ILE A 355 21.07 5.55 11.51
N SER A 356 21.99 6.51 11.43
CA SER A 356 22.76 7.01 12.60
C SER A 356 21.89 7.70 13.65
N LYS A 357 20.66 8.09 13.31
CA LYS A 357 19.67 8.70 14.21
C LYS A 357 18.63 7.69 14.72
N PHE A 358 18.73 6.43 14.30
CA PHE A 358 17.70 5.42 14.52
C PHE A 358 17.32 5.28 16.00
N SER A 359 18.27 5.00 16.88
CA SER A 359 18.02 4.78 18.31
C SER A 359 17.39 6.01 18.98
N GLU A 360 17.91 7.21 18.69
CA GLU A 360 17.36 8.46 19.20
C GLU A 360 15.90 8.65 18.79
N VAL A 361 15.61 8.40 17.51
CA VAL A 361 14.27 8.58 16.94
C VAL A 361 13.30 7.54 17.47
N ILE A 362 13.69 6.26 17.56
CA ILE A 362 12.85 5.20 18.13
C ILE A 362 12.43 5.54 19.57
N LYS A 363 13.38 5.94 20.41
CA LYS A 363 13.10 6.34 21.80
C LYS A 363 12.12 7.52 21.88
N LYS A 364 12.26 8.51 20.99
CA LYS A 364 11.34 9.65 20.92
C LYS A 364 9.94 9.24 20.47
N ILE A 365 9.82 8.33 19.50
CA ILE A 365 8.53 7.83 19.00
C ILE A 365 7.81 7.03 20.10
N GLU A 366 8.53 6.15 20.82
CA GLU A 366 7.98 5.40 21.96
C GLU A 366 7.41 6.33 23.05
N GLU A 367 7.99 7.53 23.21
CA GLU A 367 7.54 8.52 24.18
C GLU A 367 6.36 9.39 23.72
N ILE A 368 5.94 9.37 22.45
CA ILE A 368 4.87 10.24 21.93
C ILE A 368 3.62 10.22 22.81
N PRO A 369 3.04 9.05 23.19
CA PRO A 369 1.81 9.03 23.98
C PRO A 369 1.96 9.78 25.31
N LYS A 370 3.11 9.66 25.97
CA LYS A 370 3.42 10.36 27.22
C LYS A 370 3.61 11.86 26.99
N ARG A 371 4.33 12.24 25.95
CA ARG A 371 4.64 13.65 25.61
C ARG A 371 3.39 14.48 25.33
N ILE A 372 2.40 13.88 24.66
CA ILE A 372 1.12 14.55 24.34
C ILE A 372 0.02 14.29 25.38
N ASN A 373 0.31 13.62 26.49
CA ASN A 373 -0.63 13.21 27.53
C ASN A 373 -1.78 12.31 27.01
N ALA A 374 -1.54 11.49 26.02
CA ALA A 374 -2.50 10.54 25.46
C ALA A 374 -2.48 9.22 26.25
N LYS A 375 -3.50 9.00 27.10
CA LYS A 375 -3.53 7.84 28.02
C LYS A 375 -3.81 6.51 27.32
N ASN A 376 -4.62 6.54 26.27
CA ASN A 376 -5.11 5.34 25.61
C ASN A 376 -4.39 5.03 24.29
N LEU A 377 -3.68 6.00 23.72
CA LEU A 377 -2.94 5.83 22.49
C LEU A 377 -1.72 4.93 22.72
N LEU A 378 -1.52 3.95 21.84
CA LEU A 378 -0.31 3.14 21.81
C LEU A 378 0.41 3.37 20.48
N VAL A 379 1.73 3.23 20.50
CA VAL A 379 2.56 3.25 19.29
C VAL A 379 3.45 2.01 19.28
N ALA A 380 3.47 1.32 18.16
CA ALA A 380 4.35 0.19 17.86
C ALA A 380 5.20 0.54 16.64
N ILE A 381 6.44 0.03 16.58
CA ILE A 381 7.38 0.46 15.54
C ILE A 381 7.98 -0.75 14.84
N ILE A 382 7.84 -0.76 13.52
CA ILE A 382 8.51 -1.70 12.63
C ILE A 382 9.30 -0.89 11.61
N CYS A 383 10.47 -1.39 11.19
CA CYS A 383 11.33 -0.64 10.30
C CYS A 383 12.09 -1.54 9.34
N HIS A 384 12.35 -0.99 8.17
CA HIS A 384 13.41 -1.44 7.29
C HIS A 384 14.72 -0.72 7.67
N MET A 385 15.80 -1.46 7.85
CA MET A 385 17.03 -0.90 8.44
C MET A 385 17.92 -0.11 7.46
N GLU A 386 17.38 0.24 6.29
CA GLU A 386 17.91 1.35 5.48
C GLU A 386 17.52 2.72 6.00
N GLY A 387 16.57 2.79 6.93
CA GLY A 387 16.10 4.00 7.58
C GLY A 387 14.62 4.29 7.39
N ASN A 388 13.86 3.40 6.73
CA ASN A 388 12.42 3.55 6.58
C ASN A 388 11.69 3.01 7.82
N LEU A 389 10.92 3.87 8.47
CA LEU A 389 10.21 3.60 9.73
C LEU A 389 8.71 3.55 9.49
N HIS A 390 8.05 2.58 10.15
CA HIS A 390 6.59 2.47 10.16
C HIS A 390 6.05 2.55 11.59
N PRO A 391 5.99 3.75 12.21
CA PRO A 391 5.28 3.93 13.46
C PRO A 391 3.80 3.60 13.24
N THR A 392 3.27 2.68 14.04
CA THR A 392 1.89 2.21 13.94
C THR A 392 1.13 2.65 15.18
N PHE A 393 0.21 3.60 15.02
CA PHE A 393 -0.63 4.11 16.09
C PHE A 393 -1.88 3.26 16.25
N LEU A 394 -2.18 2.88 17.51
CA LEU A 394 -3.32 2.07 17.87
C LEU A 394 -4.27 2.88 18.75
N PHE A 395 -5.51 3.02 18.32
CA PHE A 395 -6.51 3.88 18.98
C PHE A 395 -7.93 3.33 18.79
N ASN A 396 -8.94 4.02 19.34
CA ASN A 396 -10.34 3.69 19.18
C ASN A 396 -11.08 4.85 18.51
N GLU A 397 -11.55 4.67 17.27
CA GLU A 397 -12.28 5.70 16.52
C GLU A 397 -13.64 6.09 17.13
N ASN A 398 -14.19 5.26 18.02
CA ASN A 398 -15.43 5.56 18.74
C ASN A 398 -15.22 6.45 19.96
N ASP A 399 -13.97 6.74 20.31
CA ASP A 399 -13.60 7.68 21.37
C ASP A 399 -13.01 8.95 20.72
N GLU A 400 -13.75 10.04 20.83
CA GLU A 400 -13.32 11.32 20.25
C GLU A 400 -12.00 11.83 20.83
N GLN A 401 -11.67 11.50 22.10
CA GLN A 401 -10.40 11.88 22.68
C GLN A 401 -9.26 11.08 22.08
N ASP A 402 -9.43 9.76 21.89
CA ASP A 402 -8.45 8.91 21.19
C ASP A 402 -8.17 9.42 19.76
N VAL A 403 -9.22 9.85 19.05
CA VAL A 403 -9.07 10.42 17.69
C VAL A 403 -8.27 11.73 17.73
N ARG A 404 -8.58 12.64 18.67
CA ARG A 404 -7.84 13.90 18.83
C ARG A 404 -6.37 13.63 19.22
N ASP A 405 -6.14 12.67 20.11
CA ASP A 405 -4.78 12.31 20.55
C ASP A 405 -3.99 11.65 19.41
N PHE A 406 -4.62 10.80 18.60
CA PHE A 406 -4.02 10.26 17.40
C PHE A 406 -3.60 11.37 16.41
N GLN A 407 -4.47 12.35 16.15
CA GLN A 407 -4.14 13.48 15.26
C GLN A 407 -2.94 14.28 15.78
N LYS A 408 -2.92 14.57 17.09
CA LYS A 408 -1.78 15.25 17.73
C LYS A 408 -0.50 14.42 17.63
N ALA A 409 -0.60 13.09 17.75
CA ALA A 409 0.55 12.19 17.66
C ALA A 409 1.18 12.22 16.27
N ILE A 410 0.38 12.22 15.19
CA ILE A 410 0.87 12.33 13.82
C ILE A 410 1.57 13.69 13.61
N ASP A 411 0.94 14.77 14.05
CA ASP A 411 1.52 16.11 13.93
C ASP A 411 2.85 16.23 14.72
N TYR A 412 2.88 15.70 15.96
CA TYR A 412 4.07 15.64 16.78
C TYR A 412 5.18 14.79 16.15
N LEU A 413 4.83 13.62 15.58
CA LEU A 413 5.78 12.73 14.89
C LEU A 413 6.54 13.49 13.80
N TYR A 414 5.83 14.17 12.91
CA TYR A 414 6.48 14.84 11.79
C TYR A 414 7.20 16.12 12.21
N ARG A 415 6.54 17.02 12.99
CA ARG A 415 7.09 18.33 13.33
C ARG A 415 8.21 18.27 14.35
N GLU A 416 8.09 17.40 15.36
CA GLU A 416 8.99 17.41 16.52
C GLU A 416 10.04 16.29 16.48
N ILE A 417 9.85 15.26 15.65
CA ILE A 417 10.78 14.12 15.60
C ILE A 417 11.42 13.97 14.23
N ILE A 418 10.64 13.72 13.17
CA ILE A 418 11.17 13.30 11.88
C ILE A 418 11.89 14.44 11.14
N ILE A 419 11.24 15.59 10.97
CA ILE A 419 11.84 16.73 10.27
C ILE A 419 13.06 17.30 11.05
N PRO A 420 13.01 17.48 12.38
CA PRO A 420 14.20 17.88 13.14
C PRO A 420 15.36 16.88 13.10
N ALA A 421 15.07 15.59 12.86
CA ALA A 421 16.10 14.58 12.65
C ALA A 421 16.71 14.60 11.22
N GLY A 422 16.23 15.48 10.33
CA GLY A 422 16.64 15.53 8.93
C GLY A 422 16.04 14.40 8.09
N GLY A 423 14.86 13.90 8.49
CA GLY A 423 14.14 12.83 7.82
C GLY A 423 13.13 13.32 6.77
N SER A 424 12.42 12.37 6.14
CA SER A 424 11.36 12.60 5.18
C SER A 424 10.01 12.10 5.70
N ILE A 425 8.93 12.77 5.31
CA ILE A 425 7.56 12.45 5.73
C ILE A 425 7.00 11.16 5.10
N THR A 426 7.66 10.61 4.09
CA THR A 426 7.28 9.34 3.46
C THR A 426 8.51 8.67 2.85
N GLY A 427 8.61 7.35 3.02
CA GLY A 427 9.68 6.53 2.44
C GLY A 427 9.22 5.75 1.20
N GLU A 428 8.04 5.16 1.27
CA GLU A 428 7.55 4.26 0.21
C GLU A 428 6.03 4.33 -0.04
N HIS A 429 5.22 4.82 0.93
CA HIS A 429 3.76 4.82 0.80
C HIS A 429 3.23 5.96 -0.08
N GLY A 430 4.07 6.94 -0.40
CA GLY A 430 3.69 8.18 -1.08
C GLY A 430 2.99 9.17 -0.15
N ILE A 431 2.89 10.43 -0.58
CA ILE A 431 2.21 11.49 0.17
C ILE A 431 0.68 11.34 0.10
N GLY A 432 0.17 10.81 -1.02
CA GLY A 432 -1.25 10.67 -1.26
C GLY A 432 -2.02 11.96 -0.99
N LYS A 433 -3.24 11.78 -0.48
CA LYS A 433 -4.14 12.89 -0.14
C LYS A 433 -4.11 13.27 1.33
N ILE A 434 -3.43 12.47 2.17
CA ILE A 434 -3.43 12.68 3.62
C ILE A 434 -2.17 13.36 4.15
N LYS A 435 -1.04 13.29 3.42
CA LYS A 435 0.24 13.89 3.84
C LYS A 435 0.58 15.18 3.09
N THR A 436 -0.25 15.62 2.15
CA THR A 436 -0.03 16.84 1.36
C THR A 436 0.23 18.09 2.22
N SER A 437 -0.44 18.21 3.38
CA SER A 437 -0.24 19.33 4.31
C SER A 437 1.13 19.36 5.00
N TYR A 438 1.85 18.24 4.98
CA TYR A 438 3.19 18.13 5.59
C TYR A 438 4.33 18.42 4.60
N LEU A 439 4.06 18.60 3.30
CA LEU A 439 5.09 18.91 2.30
C LEU A 439 5.90 20.16 2.64
N GLU A 440 5.23 21.18 3.20
CA GLU A 440 5.88 22.46 3.58
C GLU A 440 6.83 22.33 4.79
N LEU A 441 6.81 21.20 5.51
CA LEU A 441 7.77 20.91 6.57
C LEU A 441 9.09 20.40 6.02
N GLU A 442 9.05 19.68 4.89
CA GLU A 442 10.21 19.01 4.30
C GLU A 442 10.84 19.84 3.18
N HIS A 443 10.04 20.56 2.42
CA HIS A 443 10.48 21.26 1.21
C HIS A 443 10.31 22.77 1.32
N GLU A 444 11.29 23.50 0.81
CA GLU A 444 11.20 24.95 0.65
C GLU A 444 10.10 25.35 -0.35
N SER A 445 9.53 26.55 -0.18
CA SER A 445 8.41 27.03 -0.99
C SER A 445 8.71 27.08 -2.49
N ASN A 446 9.96 27.38 -2.89
CA ASN A 446 10.40 27.39 -4.28
C ASN A 446 10.40 25.99 -4.91
N VAL A 447 10.74 24.94 -4.13
CA VAL A 447 10.68 23.54 -4.58
C VAL A 447 9.24 23.12 -4.79
N ILE A 448 8.34 23.44 -3.86
CA ILE A 448 6.90 23.15 -3.98
C ILE A 448 6.28 23.87 -5.17
N GLU A 449 6.68 25.13 -5.40
CA GLU A 449 6.25 25.89 -6.58
C GLU A 449 6.72 25.22 -7.88
N LEU A 450 7.97 24.76 -7.94
CA LEU A 450 8.49 24.02 -9.09
C LEU A 450 7.71 22.72 -9.33
N MET A 451 7.41 21.93 -8.29
CA MET A 451 6.55 20.75 -8.40
C MET A 451 5.18 21.11 -9.00
N THR A 452 4.60 22.21 -8.54
CA THR A 452 3.31 22.73 -9.06
C THR A 452 3.41 23.14 -10.53
N GLN A 453 4.52 23.75 -10.95
CA GLN A 453 4.75 24.12 -12.35
C GLN A 453 4.91 22.88 -13.24
N ILE A 454 5.64 21.86 -12.78
CA ILE A 454 5.76 20.58 -13.48
C ILE A 454 4.37 19.93 -13.66
N LYS A 455 3.57 19.89 -12.59
CA LYS A 455 2.20 19.39 -12.65
C LYS A 455 1.37 20.16 -13.68
N LYS A 456 1.41 21.51 -13.66
CA LYS A 456 0.69 22.35 -14.62
C LYS A 456 1.18 22.20 -16.06
N PHE A 457 2.46 21.90 -16.25
CA PHE A 457 3.01 21.64 -17.59
C PHE A 457 2.38 20.41 -18.22
N PHE A 458 2.29 19.30 -17.46
CA PHE A 458 1.70 18.04 -17.96
C PHE A 458 0.17 18.04 -17.90
N ASP A 459 -0.42 18.70 -16.91
CA ASP A 459 -1.85 18.72 -16.64
C ASP A 459 -2.38 20.14 -16.36
N PRO A 460 -2.51 20.98 -17.40
CA PRO A 460 -2.90 22.39 -17.24
C PRO A 460 -4.28 22.58 -16.57
N ASN A 461 -5.19 21.63 -16.74
CA ASN A 461 -6.53 21.65 -16.16
C ASN A 461 -6.61 20.96 -14.79
N MET A 462 -5.48 20.42 -14.28
CA MET A 462 -5.35 19.78 -12.97
C MET A 462 -6.33 18.61 -12.76
N ILE A 463 -6.69 17.87 -13.82
CA ILE A 463 -7.70 16.81 -13.75
C ILE A 463 -7.18 15.48 -13.22
N LEU A 464 -5.87 15.19 -13.39
CA LEU A 464 -5.30 13.91 -12.97
C LEU A 464 -5.01 13.89 -11.48
N ASN A 465 -5.63 12.94 -10.82
CA ASN A 465 -5.47 12.61 -9.39
C ASN A 465 -5.39 13.85 -8.47
N PRO A 466 -6.38 14.77 -8.54
CA PRO A 466 -6.34 15.98 -7.76
C PRO A 466 -6.36 15.70 -6.25
N GLY A 467 -5.80 16.63 -5.46
CA GLY A 467 -5.67 16.52 -4.00
C GLY A 467 -4.32 15.96 -3.55
N ILE A 468 -3.38 15.69 -4.47
CA ILE A 468 -1.99 15.33 -4.19
C ILE A 468 -1.09 16.50 -4.55
N GLY A 469 -0.23 16.96 -3.62
CA GLY A 469 0.66 18.10 -3.81
C GLY A 469 0.00 19.45 -3.54
N LYS A 470 0.80 20.55 -3.64
CA LYS A 470 0.30 21.90 -3.42
C LYS A 470 -0.58 22.35 -4.59
N GLY A 471 -1.72 22.91 -4.32
CA GLY A 471 -2.65 23.47 -5.30
C GLY A 471 -4.10 23.12 -5.05
N ASP A 472 -4.37 22.29 -4.06
CA ASP A 472 -5.70 21.89 -3.68
C ASP A 472 -5.83 21.82 -2.15
N SER A 473 -6.00 22.98 -1.54
CA SER A 473 -6.06 23.19 -0.08
C SER A 473 -7.45 22.99 0.50
N ARG A 474 -8.32 22.20 -0.14
CA ARG A 474 -9.53 21.80 0.59
C ARG A 474 -9.09 21.04 1.81
N GLU A 475 -9.50 21.52 2.98
CA GLU A 475 -9.21 20.91 4.27
C GLU A 475 -9.54 19.40 4.24
N LEU A 476 -8.58 18.59 3.82
CA LEU A 476 -8.58 17.15 4.05
C LEU A 476 -8.32 16.84 5.54
N ASN A 477 -8.31 17.89 6.36
CA ASN A 477 -7.73 17.99 7.69
C ASN A 477 -8.51 17.35 8.82
N THR A 478 -9.63 16.71 8.56
CA THR A 478 -10.28 15.88 9.59
C THR A 478 -10.46 14.48 9.03
N PRO A 479 -9.74 13.48 9.54
CA PRO A 479 -10.04 12.11 9.20
C PRO A 479 -11.45 11.77 9.71
N ASN A 480 -12.42 11.58 8.79
CA ASN A 480 -13.54 10.75 9.13
C ASN A 480 -13.01 9.33 9.21
N ILE A 481 -12.62 8.96 10.40
CA ILE A 481 -12.15 7.63 10.72
C ILE A 481 -13.33 6.68 10.53
N LYS A 482 -13.06 5.49 10.03
CA LYS A 482 -14.06 4.44 9.78
C LYS A 482 -14.94 4.27 11.02
N ARG A 483 -16.24 4.51 10.94
CA ARG A 483 -17.16 4.14 12.02
C ARG A 483 -17.14 2.62 12.16
N SER A 484 -16.79 2.14 13.34
CA SER A 484 -16.86 0.72 13.67
C SER A 484 -18.33 0.27 13.69
N LEU A 485 -18.61 -0.93 13.21
CA LEU A 485 -19.94 -1.56 13.28
C LEU A 485 -20.37 -1.93 14.71
N LYS A 486 -19.55 -1.66 15.74
CA LYS A 486 -19.78 -2.08 17.13
C LYS A 486 -21.06 -1.55 17.78
N ASN A 487 -21.56 -0.39 17.38
CA ASN A 487 -22.61 0.32 18.15
C ASN A 487 -24.04 0.15 17.63
N GLN A 488 -24.29 -0.64 16.57
CA GLN A 488 -25.65 -0.94 16.09
C GLN A 488 -25.85 -2.45 15.91
N SER A 489 -25.56 -3.21 16.96
CA SER A 489 -25.66 -4.65 16.92
C SER A 489 -27.09 -5.15 17.09
N ASN A 490 -27.84 -5.22 16.02
CA ASN A 490 -28.87 -6.24 15.88
C ASN A 490 -28.22 -7.58 15.44
N GLY A 491 -27.12 -8.00 16.13
CA GLY A 491 -26.52 -9.32 15.95
C GLY A 491 -25.50 -9.49 14.80
N ILE A 492 -25.02 -8.41 14.16
CA ILE A 492 -23.96 -8.47 13.16
C ILE A 492 -22.61 -8.28 13.86
N MET A 493 -21.68 -9.24 13.67
CA MET A 493 -20.36 -9.31 14.30
C MET A 493 -19.47 -8.11 13.96
N GLU A 494 -18.52 -7.83 14.86
CA GLU A 494 -17.46 -6.83 14.67
C GLU A 494 -16.73 -7.01 13.34
N LEU A 495 -16.90 -6.07 12.41
CA LEU A 495 -16.14 -6.05 11.18
C LEU A 495 -14.74 -5.48 11.43
N LYS A 496 -13.78 -6.36 11.72
CA LYS A 496 -12.35 -6.02 11.84
C LYS A 496 -11.67 -5.84 10.47
N CYS A 497 -12.43 -5.52 9.42
CA CYS A 497 -11.90 -5.39 8.07
C CYS A 497 -11.07 -4.13 7.91
N MET A 498 -9.77 -4.30 7.64
CA MET A 498 -8.82 -3.21 7.38
C MET A 498 -8.91 -2.66 5.95
N ARG A 499 -9.74 -3.23 5.09
CA ARG A 499 -9.90 -2.88 3.66
C ARG A 499 -8.59 -2.95 2.85
N CYS A 500 -7.60 -3.70 3.32
CA CYS A 500 -6.27 -3.84 2.72
C CYS A 500 -6.27 -4.44 1.30
N GLY A 501 -7.30 -5.21 0.93
CA GLY A 501 -7.43 -5.80 -0.40
C GLY A 501 -6.85 -7.20 -0.57
N PHE A 502 -6.18 -7.81 0.41
CA PHE A 502 -5.60 -9.17 0.29
C PHE A 502 -6.60 -10.25 -0.13
N CYS A 503 -7.89 -9.99 0.04
CA CYS A 503 -8.97 -10.91 -0.35
C CYS A 503 -9.48 -10.71 -1.79
N ILE A 504 -8.93 -9.77 -2.58
CA ILE A 504 -9.46 -9.47 -3.93
C ILE A 504 -9.25 -10.59 -4.96
N SER A 505 -8.35 -11.54 -4.71
CA SER A 505 -8.23 -12.77 -5.53
C SER A 505 -9.42 -13.72 -5.26
N CYS A 506 -10.64 -13.24 -5.53
CA CYS A 506 -11.89 -13.93 -5.30
C CYS A 506 -12.46 -14.44 -6.61
N PRO A 507 -12.96 -15.71 -6.72
CA PRO A 507 -13.55 -16.23 -7.93
C PRO A 507 -14.68 -15.37 -8.49
N SER A 508 -15.57 -14.83 -7.64
CA SER A 508 -16.63 -13.93 -8.10
C SER A 508 -16.06 -12.65 -8.71
N ARG A 509 -15.06 -12.00 -8.04
CA ARG A 509 -14.43 -10.82 -8.62
C ARG A 509 -13.73 -11.12 -9.94
N MET A 510 -13.05 -12.23 -10.04
CA MET A 510 -12.37 -12.64 -11.30
C MET A 510 -13.37 -12.85 -12.43
N ASN A 511 -14.57 -13.37 -12.15
CA ASN A 511 -15.63 -13.58 -13.13
C ASN A 511 -16.31 -12.26 -13.54
N TYR A 512 -16.69 -11.42 -12.57
CA TYR A 512 -17.38 -10.15 -12.82
C TYR A 512 -16.44 -8.98 -13.11
N GLN A 513 -15.15 -9.14 -12.86
CA GLN A 513 -14.09 -8.17 -13.12
C GLN A 513 -14.32 -6.79 -12.48
N LEU A 514 -14.98 -6.76 -11.32
CA LEU A 514 -15.39 -5.53 -10.64
C LEU A 514 -15.13 -5.64 -9.13
N GLU A 515 -14.64 -4.58 -8.51
CA GLU A 515 -14.35 -4.52 -7.07
C GLU A 515 -15.57 -4.88 -6.22
N THR A 516 -16.75 -4.46 -6.64
CA THR A 516 -18.04 -4.69 -5.96
C THR A 516 -18.27 -6.17 -5.63
N TYR A 517 -17.83 -7.08 -6.51
CA TYR A 517 -17.95 -8.53 -6.32
C TYR A 517 -16.79 -9.15 -5.55
N SER A 518 -15.82 -8.33 -5.10
CA SER A 518 -14.76 -8.79 -4.20
C SER A 518 -15.30 -8.94 -2.75
N PRO A 519 -14.63 -9.71 -1.89
CA PRO A 519 -14.97 -9.74 -0.47
C PRO A 519 -14.86 -8.37 0.19
N ARG A 520 -13.86 -7.55 -0.19
CA ARG A 520 -13.72 -6.17 0.27
C ARG A 520 -14.93 -5.32 -0.16
N GLY A 521 -15.34 -5.43 -1.43
CA GLY A 521 -16.52 -4.73 -1.94
C GLY A 521 -17.80 -5.11 -1.19
N ARG A 522 -18.04 -6.41 -0.96
CA ARG A 522 -19.18 -6.89 -0.15
C ARG A 522 -19.17 -6.34 1.28
N LEU A 523 -17.99 -6.29 1.93
CA LEU A 523 -17.87 -5.71 3.27
C LEU A 523 -18.12 -4.19 3.25
N CYS A 524 -17.73 -3.49 2.18
CA CYS A 524 -18.06 -2.07 2.01
C CYS A 524 -19.57 -1.84 1.81
N LEU A 525 -20.24 -2.68 1.01
CA LEU A 525 -21.71 -2.64 0.85
C LEU A 525 -22.43 -2.92 2.17
N LEU A 526 -22.01 -3.98 2.87
CA LEU A 526 -22.58 -4.31 4.18
C LEU A 526 -22.42 -3.16 5.19
N ASN A 527 -21.25 -2.53 5.21
CA ASN A 527 -20.97 -1.37 6.03
C ASN A 527 -21.94 -0.21 5.69
N GLY A 528 -22.15 0.08 4.40
CA GLY A 528 -23.09 1.10 3.95
C GLY A 528 -24.55 0.80 4.36
N LEU A 529 -24.98 -0.46 4.23
CA LEU A 529 -26.33 -0.89 4.66
C LEU A 529 -26.54 -0.73 6.17
N VAL A 530 -25.56 -1.14 6.98
CA VAL A 530 -25.68 -1.07 8.45
C VAL A 530 -25.71 0.36 8.96
N HIS A 531 -25.00 1.28 8.30
CA HIS A 531 -24.98 2.71 8.67
C HIS A 531 -26.09 3.54 8.02
N GLY A 532 -26.89 2.94 7.14
CA GLY A 532 -27.96 3.66 6.42
C GLY A 532 -27.44 4.56 5.30
N ASP A 533 -26.20 4.38 4.87
CA ASP A 533 -25.61 5.07 3.71
C ASP A 533 -26.09 4.46 2.39
N LEU A 534 -26.52 3.20 2.43
CA LEU A 534 -27.10 2.45 1.32
C LEU A 534 -28.45 1.84 1.71
N GLU A 535 -29.30 1.68 0.71
CA GLU A 535 -30.55 0.92 0.81
C GLU A 535 -30.40 -0.43 0.10
N LEU A 536 -31.09 -1.45 0.61
CA LEU A 536 -31.08 -2.77 -0.01
C LEU A 536 -31.81 -2.73 -1.36
N ASN A 537 -31.15 -3.20 -2.41
CA ASN A 537 -31.71 -3.27 -3.76
C ASN A 537 -31.24 -4.54 -4.49
N ASP A 538 -31.74 -4.77 -5.71
CA ASP A 538 -31.48 -5.97 -6.52
C ASP A 538 -29.98 -6.17 -6.78
N LEU A 539 -29.21 -5.11 -7.03
CA LEU A 539 -27.77 -5.19 -7.25
C LEU A 539 -27.04 -5.70 -6.00
N ILE A 540 -27.34 -5.16 -4.84
CA ILE A 540 -26.71 -5.62 -3.58
C ILE A 540 -27.10 -7.06 -3.30
N ILE A 541 -28.36 -7.45 -3.52
CA ILE A 541 -28.84 -8.83 -3.40
C ILE A 541 -28.02 -9.76 -4.32
N GLU A 542 -27.91 -9.41 -5.58
CA GLU A 542 -27.11 -10.16 -6.56
C GLU A 542 -25.66 -10.33 -6.10
N VAL A 543 -25.00 -9.23 -5.70
CA VAL A 543 -23.60 -9.24 -5.26
C VAL A 543 -23.37 -10.22 -4.10
N PHE A 544 -24.29 -10.27 -3.13
CA PHE A 544 -24.16 -11.24 -2.03
C PHE A 544 -24.45 -12.67 -2.47
N HIS A 545 -25.41 -12.89 -3.37
CA HIS A 545 -25.73 -14.24 -3.86
C HIS A 545 -24.67 -14.85 -4.78
N THR A 546 -23.87 -14.05 -5.46
CA THR A 546 -22.74 -14.53 -6.30
C THR A 546 -21.54 -15.01 -5.49
N CYS A 547 -21.50 -14.81 -4.17
CA CYS A 547 -20.47 -15.37 -3.30
C CYS A 547 -20.66 -16.89 -3.15
N THR A 548 -19.66 -17.70 -3.46
CA THR A 548 -19.72 -19.16 -3.35
C THR A 548 -19.44 -19.67 -1.92
N LEU A 549 -19.16 -18.80 -0.96
CA LEU A 549 -18.76 -19.13 0.42
C LEU A 549 -17.55 -20.07 0.51
N CYS A 550 -16.66 -20.05 -0.47
CA CYS A 550 -15.50 -20.95 -0.58
C CYS A 550 -14.41 -20.74 0.50
N GLY A 551 -14.48 -19.66 1.28
CA GLY A 551 -13.55 -19.36 2.38
C GLY A 551 -12.18 -18.82 1.98
N LEU A 552 -11.85 -18.71 0.68
CA LEU A 552 -10.54 -18.24 0.23
C LEU A 552 -10.19 -16.83 0.76
N CYS A 553 -11.17 -15.95 0.86
CA CYS A 553 -10.99 -14.61 1.43
C CYS A 553 -10.67 -14.64 2.93
N GLN A 554 -11.21 -15.60 3.67
CA GLN A 554 -10.93 -15.79 5.09
C GLN A 554 -9.51 -16.30 5.32
N THR A 555 -9.05 -17.27 4.52
CA THR A 555 -7.69 -17.81 4.62
C THR A 555 -6.62 -16.77 4.27
N LYS A 556 -6.94 -15.83 3.34
CA LYS A 556 -6.05 -14.75 2.94
C LYS A 556 -6.17 -13.49 3.81
N CYS A 557 -7.11 -13.45 4.75
CA CYS A 557 -7.36 -12.24 5.54
C CYS A 557 -6.32 -12.10 6.66
N PRO A 558 -5.42 -11.10 6.63
CA PRO A 558 -4.44 -10.92 7.69
C PRO A 558 -5.09 -10.49 9.01
N ALA A 559 -6.24 -9.82 8.98
CA ALA A 559 -6.99 -9.44 10.18
C ALA A 559 -7.87 -10.57 10.76
N GLY A 560 -7.87 -11.76 10.15
CA GLY A 560 -8.64 -12.92 10.61
C GLY A 560 -10.17 -12.69 10.60
N VAL A 561 -10.67 -11.90 9.64
CA VAL A 561 -12.12 -11.66 9.50
C VAL A 561 -12.83 -12.95 9.09
N ASN A 562 -13.81 -13.38 9.86
CA ASN A 562 -14.65 -14.54 9.52
C ASN A 562 -15.66 -14.17 8.42
N THR A 563 -15.17 -14.05 7.19
CA THR A 563 -15.97 -13.61 6.05
C THR A 563 -17.07 -14.58 5.68
N ILE A 564 -16.91 -15.88 5.94
CA ILE A 564 -17.94 -16.89 5.67
C ILE A 564 -19.17 -16.58 6.53
N GLU A 565 -19.01 -16.55 7.84
CA GLU A 565 -20.10 -16.29 8.79
C GLU A 565 -20.78 -14.93 8.55
N ILE A 566 -19.97 -13.89 8.23
CA ILE A 566 -20.51 -12.56 7.91
C ILE A 566 -21.39 -12.61 6.67
N PHE A 567 -20.95 -13.29 5.61
CA PHE A 567 -21.70 -13.34 4.35
C PHE A 567 -22.92 -14.28 4.45
N GLU A 568 -22.88 -15.33 5.25
CA GLU A 568 -24.05 -16.18 5.56
C GLU A 568 -25.11 -15.35 6.30
N LYS A 569 -24.73 -14.67 7.38
CA LYS A 569 -25.65 -13.80 8.13
C LYS A 569 -26.21 -12.66 7.28
N ALA A 570 -25.39 -12.06 6.42
CA ALA A 570 -25.86 -11.03 5.49
C ALA A 570 -26.95 -11.58 4.55
N ARG A 571 -26.76 -12.77 4.00
CA ARG A 571 -27.79 -13.45 3.17
C ARG A 571 -29.07 -13.76 3.93
N GLU A 572 -28.99 -14.23 5.17
CA GLU A 572 -30.15 -14.48 6.00
C GLU A 572 -30.98 -13.21 6.24
N ILE A 573 -30.31 -12.09 6.50
CA ILE A 573 -30.95 -10.78 6.68
C ILE A 573 -31.59 -10.30 5.39
N ILE A 574 -30.89 -10.41 4.27
CA ILE A 574 -31.39 -10.06 2.94
C ILE A 574 -32.65 -10.89 2.63
N HIS A 575 -32.61 -12.18 2.85
CA HIS A 575 -33.76 -13.07 2.58
C HIS A 575 -34.99 -12.69 3.42
N LYS A 576 -34.81 -12.49 4.74
CA LYS A 576 -35.89 -12.07 5.64
C LYS A 576 -36.51 -10.72 5.27
N ASN A 577 -35.76 -9.82 4.64
CA ASN A 577 -36.26 -8.52 4.19
C ASN A 577 -37.00 -8.65 2.84
N CYS A 578 -36.56 -9.55 1.95
CA CYS A 578 -37.26 -9.83 0.70
C CYS A 578 -38.61 -10.54 0.89
N GLU A 579 -38.76 -11.33 1.97
CA GLU A 579 -40.05 -11.98 2.30
C GLU A 579 -41.07 -11.01 2.91
N LYS A 580 -40.66 -9.84 3.37
CA LYS A 580 -41.53 -8.81 3.99
C LYS A 580 -41.95 -7.69 3.02
N SER A 581 -41.31 -7.60 1.85
CA SER A 581 -41.64 -6.67 0.76
C SER A 581 -42.52 -7.35 -0.29
#